data_ca0a4d717b16fe0006bf67700b9023dc
#
_entry.id   ca0a4d717b16fe0006bf67700b9023dc
#
_cell.length_a   1.000
_cell.length_b   1.000
_cell.length_c   1.000
_cell.angle_alpha   90.00
_cell.angle_beta   90.00
_cell.angle_gamma   90.00
#
_symmetry.space_group_name_H-M   'P 1'
#
loop_
_entity.id
_entity.type
_entity.pdbx_description
1 polymer ?
#
loop_
_entity_poly.entity_id
_entity_poly.type
_entity_poly.pdbx_seq_one_letter_code
_entity_poly.pdbx_strand_id
1 'polypeptide(L)'
;MDHLERSGAEEIEALHGSETMPTLLPGAAFFLGMSYPPAREMIRAGLGVALASDYNPGSSPSGNMRMVVALASIRMRMTPAEAIHAATLNGAYAMGLSDRFGSITPGKTANFFLTRPMPSVEFFSYAYQTPLIDRVFLRGEACGGAVPA
;
A
#
# COMPACT_ATOMS: atom_id res chain seq x y z
N MET A 1 11.93 6.49 -4.49
CA MET A 1 12.83 6.28 -3.30
C MET A 1 12.07 5.41 -2.32
N ASP A 2 12.71 4.41 -1.75
CA ASP A 2 12.08 3.39 -0.90
C ASP A 2 12.71 3.30 0.49
N HIS A 3 12.09 2.50 1.37
CA HIS A 3 12.40 2.36 2.80
C HIS A 3 12.06 3.60 3.63
N LEU A 4 13.00 4.49 3.87
CA LEU A 4 12.83 5.79 4.57
C LEU A 4 12.58 5.67 6.10
N GLU A 5 12.97 4.55 6.74
CA GLU A 5 12.80 4.33 8.18
C GLU A 5 13.57 5.34 9.05
N ARG A 6 14.62 5.96 8.48
CA ARG A 6 15.48 6.92 9.18
C ARG A 6 15.27 8.37 8.74
N SER A 7 14.26 8.63 7.93
CA SER A 7 13.96 10.00 7.46
C SER A 7 13.46 10.85 8.61
N GLY A 8 14.01 12.05 8.73
CA GLY A 8 13.56 13.10 9.61
C GLY A 8 13.01 14.31 8.85
N ALA A 9 12.92 15.44 9.51
CA ALA A 9 12.35 16.66 8.94
C ALA A 9 13.13 17.18 7.72
N GLU A 10 14.46 17.04 7.73
CA GLU A 10 15.32 17.49 6.64
C GLU A 10 15.10 16.69 5.35
N GLU A 11 15.00 15.36 5.45
CA GLU A 11 14.73 14.49 4.29
C GLU A 11 13.30 14.68 3.77
N ILE A 12 12.33 14.90 4.66
CA ILE A 12 10.95 15.19 4.27
C ILE A 12 10.89 16.52 3.50
N GLU A 13 11.58 17.56 3.99
CA GLU A 13 11.65 18.85 3.31
C GLU A 13 12.37 18.74 1.96
N ALA A 14 13.44 17.94 1.88
CA ALA A 14 14.15 17.71 0.61
C ALA A 14 13.30 16.98 -0.44
N LEU A 15 12.34 16.18 -0.02
CA LEU A 15 11.37 15.52 -0.90
C LEU A 15 10.26 16.47 -1.35
N HIS A 16 10.00 17.52 -0.59
CA HIS A 16 8.96 18.49 -0.90
C HIS A 16 9.25 19.22 -2.22
N GLY A 17 8.29 19.28 -3.11
CA GLY A 17 8.46 19.91 -4.43
C GLY A 17 9.26 19.07 -5.44
N SER A 18 9.72 17.87 -5.06
CA SER A 18 10.32 16.92 -6.01
C SER A 18 9.27 16.01 -6.63
N GLU A 19 9.60 15.42 -7.79
CA GLU A 19 8.76 14.37 -8.41
C GLU A 19 9.00 12.97 -7.81
N THR A 20 9.81 12.87 -6.76
CA THR A 20 10.15 11.60 -6.12
C THR A 20 9.00 11.11 -5.25
N MET A 21 8.46 9.95 -5.54
CA MET A 21 7.45 9.30 -4.70
C MET A 21 8.12 8.48 -3.58
N PRO A 22 7.98 8.87 -2.30
CA PRO A 22 8.36 8.03 -1.17
C PRO A 22 7.59 6.72 -1.19
N THR A 23 8.29 5.59 -1.19
CA THR A 23 7.67 4.25 -1.15
C THR A 23 8.05 3.57 0.17
N LEU A 24 7.06 3.34 1.01
CA LEU A 24 7.25 2.85 2.37
C LEU A 24 7.05 1.35 2.42
N LEU A 25 7.91 0.65 3.19
CA LEU A 25 8.03 -0.80 3.22
C LEU A 25 7.76 -1.36 4.63
N PRO A 26 6.53 -1.21 5.18
CA PRO A 26 6.26 -1.59 6.56
C PRO A 26 6.41 -3.10 6.82
N GLY A 27 6.35 -3.94 5.79
CA GLY A 27 6.63 -5.37 5.89
C GLY A 27 8.07 -5.66 6.28
N ALA A 28 9.03 -4.97 5.66
CA ALA A 28 10.46 -5.08 5.97
C ALA A 28 10.75 -4.56 7.40
N ALA A 29 10.22 -3.38 7.75
CA ALA A 29 10.36 -2.83 9.10
C ALA A 29 9.81 -3.77 10.18
N PHE A 30 8.67 -4.41 9.91
CA PHE A 30 8.07 -5.41 10.79
C PHE A 30 8.97 -6.63 10.97
N PHE A 31 9.39 -7.24 9.85
CA PHE A 31 10.15 -8.49 9.86
C PHE A 31 11.53 -8.34 10.52
N LEU A 32 12.20 -7.21 10.27
CA LEU A 32 13.51 -6.91 10.81
C LEU A 32 13.49 -6.27 12.21
N GLY A 33 12.31 -5.98 12.76
CA GLY A 33 12.19 -5.33 14.08
C GLY A 33 12.69 -3.88 14.08
N MET A 34 12.60 -3.19 12.94
CA MET A 34 13.07 -1.82 12.76
C MET A 34 12.00 -0.78 13.15
N SER A 35 12.43 0.48 13.27
CA SER A 35 11.52 1.62 13.32
C SER A 35 10.72 1.71 12.01
N TYR A 36 9.49 2.22 12.09
CA TYR A 36 8.67 2.44 10.89
C TYR A 36 8.96 3.80 10.28
N PRO A 37 8.85 3.94 8.94
CA PRO A 37 8.97 5.23 8.27
C PRO A 37 7.93 6.25 8.80
N PRO A 38 8.27 7.55 8.84
CA PRO A 38 7.41 8.61 9.38
C PRO A 38 6.29 9.03 8.41
N ALA A 39 5.41 8.07 8.03
CA ALA A 39 4.37 8.31 7.03
C ALA A 39 3.43 9.47 7.39
N ARG A 40 3.06 9.60 8.67
CA ARG A 40 2.16 10.66 9.11
C ARG A 40 2.77 12.05 8.92
N GLU A 41 4.07 12.19 9.21
CA GLU A 41 4.83 13.41 9.03
C GLU A 41 4.95 13.75 7.54
N MET A 42 5.26 12.78 6.69
CA MET A 42 5.31 12.94 5.23
C MET A 42 3.97 13.42 4.65
N ILE A 43 2.87 12.78 5.05
CA ILE A 43 1.52 13.16 4.61
C ILE A 43 1.15 14.58 5.10
N ARG A 44 1.49 14.94 6.34
CA ARG A 44 1.27 16.30 6.87
C ARG A 44 2.08 17.36 6.14
N ALA A 45 3.24 17.01 5.66
CA ALA A 45 4.07 17.86 4.80
C ALA A 45 3.54 17.93 3.36
N GLY A 46 2.43 17.27 3.02
CA GLY A 46 1.83 17.28 1.69
C GLY A 46 2.46 16.31 0.70
N LEU A 47 3.32 15.40 1.16
CA LEU A 47 3.90 14.38 0.28
C LEU A 47 2.89 13.27 0.00
N GLY A 48 2.79 12.86 -1.26
CA GLY A 48 2.21 11.58 -1.61
C GLY A 48 3.15 10.46 -1.17
N VAL A 49 2.59 9.38 -0.58
CA VAL A 49 3.37 8.20 -0.21
C VAL A 49 2.80 6.97 -0.90
N ALA A 50 3.67 6.06 -1.34
CA ALA A 50 3.30 4.75 -1.85
C ALA A 50 3.63 3.66 -0.82
N LEU A 51 2.97 2.51 -0.93
CA LEU A 51 3.26 1.30 -0.15
C LEU A 51 3.64 0.15 -1.08
N ALA A 52 4.65 -0.60 -0.69
CA ALA A 52 5.04 -1.82 -1.38
C ALA A 52 5.35 -2.96 -0.39
N SER A 53 5.34 -4.19 -0.89
CA SER A 53 5.62 -5.38 -0.09
C SER A 53 7.10 -5.61 0.17
N ASP A 54 7.95 -5.14 -0.74
CA ASP A 54 9.38 -5.48 -0.74
C ASP A 54 9.61 -7.01 -0.69
N TYR A 55 8.78 -7.78 -1.39
CA TYR A 55 8.78 -9.23 -1.29
C TYR A 55 10.13 -9.83 -1.68
N ASN A 56 10.86 -10.29 -0.69
CA ASN A 56 12.15 -10.95 -0.85
C ASN A 56 12.44 -11.89 0.35
N PRO A 57 13.32 -12.89 0.20
CA PRO A 57 13.59 -13.84 1.28
C PRO A 57 14.40 -13.26 2.46
N GLY A 58 15.05 -12.12 2.30
CA GLY A 58 15.97 -11.56 3.30
C GLY A 58 15.30 -10.65 4.31
N SER A 59 14.42 -9.77 3.88
CA SER A 59 13.86 -8.70 4.71
C SER A 59 12.32 -8.65 4.74
N SER A 60 11.64 -9.29 3.79
CA SER A 60 10.17 -9.24 3.71
C SER A 60 9.62 -10.49 3.01
N PRO A 61 9.60 -11.66 3.67
CA PRO A 61 9.24 -12.93 3.04
C PRO A 61 7.71 -13.08 2.83
N SER A 62 6.98 -11.98 2.68
CA SER A 62 5.54 -11.96 2.46
C SER A 62 5.14 -10.92 1.43
N GLY A 63 4.50 -11.36 0.34
CA GLY A 63 3.86 -10.48 -0.65
C GLY A 63 2.43 -10.04 -0.26
N ASN A 64 2.01 -10.24 0.99
CA ASN A 64 0.65 -9.95 1.43
C ASN A 64 0.42 -8.43 1.60
N MET A 65 -0.08 -7.79 0.55
CA MET A 65 -0.40 -6.36 0.56
C MET A 65 -1.49 -5.97 1.58
N ARG A 66 -2.36 -6.89 2.01
CA ARG A 66 -3.32 -6.61 3.09
C ARG A 66 -2.60 -6.40 4.43
N MET A 67 -1.58 -7.22 4.70
CA MET A 67 -0.72 -7.04 5.87
C MET A 67 0.03 -5.70 5.79
N VAL A 68 0.54 -5.32 4.62
CA VAL A 68 1.20 -4.02 4.38
C VAL A 68 0.27 -2.85 4.69
N VAL A 69 -0.97 -2.88 4.17
CA VAL A 69 -2.00 -1.85 4.44
C VAL A 69 -2.37 -1.80 5.94
N ALA A 70 -2.50 -2.95 6.60
CA ALA A 70 -2.78 -3.00 8.03
C ALA A 70 -1.63 -2.42 8.86
N LEU A 71 -0.39 -2.79 8.57
CA LEU A 71 0.79 -2.23 9.24
C LEU A 71 0.89 -0.71 9.04
N ALA A 72 0.63 -0.21 7.84
CA ALA A 72 0.60 1.21 7.56
C ALA A 72 -0.44 1.94 8.43
N SER A 73 -1.63 1.36 8.57
CA SER A 73 -2.69 1.94 9.42
C SER A 73 -2.33 1.86 10.91
N ILE A 74 -1.88 0.71 11.40
CA ILE A 74 -1.67 0.46 12.85
C ILE A 74 -0.36 1.09 13.35
N ARG A 75 0.73 0.94 12.59
CA ARG A 75 2.07 1.31 13.04
C ARG A 75 2.52 2.68 12.52
N MET A 76 2.11 3.06 11.31
CA MET A 76 2.52 4.31 10.68
C MET A 76 1.45 5.40 10.76
N ARG A 77 0.32 5.12 11.45
CA ARG A 77 -0.79 6.05 11.72
C ARG A 77 -1.42 6.65 10.45
N MET A 78 -1.39 5.90 9.37
CA MET A 78 -2.17 6.24 8.18
C MET A 78 -3.64 5.89 8.43
N THR A 79 -4.56 6.71 7.92
CA THR A 79 -5.96 6.26 7.86
C THR A 79 -6.08 5.08 6.90
N PRO A 80 -7.06 4.17 7.07
CA PRO A 80 -7.27 3.07 6.12
C PRO A 80 -7.42 3.53 4.67
N ALA A 81 -8.07 4.64 4.42
CA ALA A 81 -8.20 5.22 3.10
C ALA A 81 -6.85 5.66 2.52
N GLU A 82 -6.02 6.37 3.29
CA GLU A 82 -4.66 6.74 2.87
C GLU A 82 -3.82 5.52 2.56
N ALA A 83 -3.88 4.47 3.40
CA ALA A 83 -3.11 3.25 3.20
C ALA A 83 -3.56 2.47 1.93
N ILE A 84 -4.85 2.44 1.63
CA ILE A 84 -5.38 1.85 0.41
C ILE A 84 -4.96 2.68 -0.82
N HIS A 85 -5.06 4.01 -0.77
CA HIS A 85 -4.59 4.87 -1.85
C HIS A 85 -3.08 4.71 -2.09
N ALA A 86 -2.29 4.63 -1.01
CA ALA A 86 -0.84 4.42 -1.09
C ALA A 86 -0.48 3.07 -1.73
N ALA A 87 -1.26 2.03 -1.47
CA ALA A 87 -1.06 0.69 -2.04
C ALA A 87 -1.60 0.53 -3.47
N THR A 88 -2.41 1.47 -3.96
CA THR A 88 -3.07 1.38 -5.27
C THR A 88 -2.72 2.54 -6.18
N LEU A 89 -3.32 3.69 -6.00
CA LEU A 89 -3.16 4.86 -6.86
C LEU A 89 -1.72 5.38 -6.85
N ASN A 90 -1.17 5.61 -5.65
CA ASN A 90 0.18 6.12 -5.49
C ASN A 90 1.23 5.05 -5.86
N GLY A 91 0.95 3.76 -5.58
CA GLY A 91 1.80 2.65 -6.04
C GLY A 91 1.91 2.59 -7.56
N ALA A 92 0.79 2.77 -8.27
CA ALA A 92 0.80 2.84 -9.73
C ALA A 92 1.57 4.07 -10.24
N TYR A 93 1.42 5.22 -9.57
CA TYR A 93 2.18 6.43 -9.91
C TYR A 93 3.68 6.22 -9.71
N ALA A 94 4.10 5.67 -8.57
CA ALA A 94 5.51 5.38 -8.28
C ALA A 94 6.18 4.49 -9.31
N MET A 95 5.41 3.63 -9.98
CA MET A 95 5.87 2.74 -11.05
C MET A 95 5.75 3.35 -12.47
N GLY A 96 5.26 4.58 -12.62
CA GLY A 96 4.98 5.19 -13.91
C GLY A 96 3.84 4.52 -14.69
N LEU A 97 2.88 3.92 -13.99
CA LEU A 97 1.79 3.13 -14.57
C LEU A 97 0.40 3.71 -14.25
N SER A 98 0.32 4.93 -13.75
CA SER A 98 -0.92 5.55 -13.27
C SER A 98 -1.95 5.83 -14.37
N ASP A 99 -1.53 5.90 -15.62
CA ASP A 99 -2.40 5.98 -16.79
C ASP A 99 -3.21 4.70 -17.03
N ARG A 100 -2.68 3.56 -16.60
CA ARG A 100 -3.23 2.23 -16.87
C ARG A 100 -3.78 1.50 -15.64
N PHE A 101 -3.28 1.81 -14.44
CA PHE A 101 -3.56 1.08 -13.21
C PHE A 101 -3.83 2.02 -12.02
N GLY A 102 -4.13 1.45 -10.87
CA GLY A 102 -4.23 2.13 -9.58
C GLY A 102 -5.62 2.64 -9.23
N SER A 103 -6.54 2.75 -10.18
CA SER A 103 -7.93 3.15 -9.92
C SER A 103 -8.91 2.45 -10.87
N ILE A 104 -10.16 2.34 -10.44
CA ILE A 104 -11.28 1.86 -11.27
C ILE A 104 -11.85 3.07 -12.01
N THR A 105 -11.31 3.34 -13.19
CA THR A 105 -11.67 4.50 -14.02
C THR A 105 -11.81 4.05 -15.47
N PRO A 106 -12.79 4.55 -16.25
CA PRO A 106 -12.92 4.24 -17.68
C PRO A 106 -11.61 4.49 -18.43
N GLY A 107 -11.22 3.54 -19.28
CA GLY A 107 -9.98 3.57 -20.04
C GLY A 107 -8.80 2.88 -19.37
N LYS A 108 -8.85 2.58 -18.08
CA LYS A 108 -7.82 1.81 -17.40
C LYS A 108 -8.04 0.30 -17.49
N THR A 109 -6.95 -0.44 -17.30
CA THR A 109 -7.00 -1.91 -17.27
C THR A 109 -7.79 -2.38 -16.05
N ALA A 110 -8.77 -3.25 -16.27
CA ALA A 110 -9.67 -3.75 -15.24
C ALA A 110 -9.00 -4.81 -14.35
N ASN A 111 -8.06 -4.37 -13.51
CA ASN A 111 -7.42 -5.16 -12.46
C ASN A 111 -8.01 -4.73 -11.12
N PHE A 112 -8.84 -5.56 -10.53
CA PHE A 112 -9.49 -5.27 -9.25
C PHE A 112 -9.90 -6.55 -8.53
N PHE A 113 -10.26 -6.42 -7.28
CA PHE A 113 -10.88 -7.50 -6.53
C PHE A 113 -12.20 -7.05 -5.91
N LEU A 114 -13.07 -7.99 -5.65
CA LEU A 114 -14.27 -7.80 -4.85
C LEU A 114 -14.03 -8.37 -3.46
N THR A 115 -14.55 -7.67 -2.46
CA THR A 115 -14.56 -8.17 -1.09
C THR A 115 -15.89 -8.86 -0.77
N ARG A 116 -15.88 -9.74 0.20
CA ARG A 116 -17.09 -10.13 0.92
C ARG A 116 -17.72 -8.89 1.56
N PRO A 117 -19.02 -8.90 1.86
CA PRO A 117 -19.65 -7.80 2.58
C PRO A 117 -18.87 -7.46 3.86
N MET A 118 -18.57 -6.20 4.04
CA MET A 118 -17.90 -5.68 5.23
C MET A 118 -18.57 -4.37 5.67
N PRO A 119 -18.55 -4.03 6.98
CA PRO A 119 -19.30 -2.89 7.49
C PRO A 119 -18.80 -1.55 6.97
N SER A 120 -17.51 -1.43 6.65
CA SER A 120 -16.91 -0.22 6.11
C SER A 120 -15.52 -0.50 5.50
N VAL A 121 -14.94 0.50 4.82
CA VAL A 121 -13.57 0.40 4.24
C VAL A 121 -12.51 0.22 5.33
N GLU A 122 -12.71 0.83 6.49
CA GLU A 122 -11.81 0.72 7.65
C GLU A 122 -11.68 -0.71 8.14
N PHE A 123 -12.72 -1.51 7.98
CA PHE A 123 -12.71 -2.92 8.36
C PHE A 123 -11.67 -3.74 7.59
N PHE A 124 -11.28 -3.29 6.39
CA PHE A 124 -10.23 -3.94 5.61
C PHE A 124 -8.86 -3.95 6.31
N SER A 125 -8.51 -2.85 6.98
CA SER A 125 -7.28 -2.78 7.79
C SER A 125 -7.43 -3.45 9.16
N TYR A 126 -8.61 -3.34 9.78
CA TYR A 126 -8.90 -3.94 11.09
C TYR A 126 -8.86 -5.47 11.04
N ALA A 127 -9.55 -6.05 10.08
CA ALA A 127 -9.67 -7.51 9.93
C ALA A 127 -8.57 -8.10 9.02
N TYR A 128 -7.33 -7.71 9.24
CA TYR A 128 -6.18 -7.98 8.35
C TYR A 128 -5.89 -9.47 8.10
N GLN A 129 -6.34 -10.38 8.96
CA GLN A 129 -6.23 -11.84 8.78
C GLN A 129 -7.51 -12.48 8.23
N THR A 130 -8.66 -11.83 8.32
CA THR A 130 -9.92 -12.38 7.82
C THR A 130 -9.89 -12.46 6.30
N PRO A 131 -10.22 -13.58 5.65
CA PRO A 131 -10.20 -13.70 4.20
C PRO A 131 -11.35 -12.90 3.57
N LEU A 132 -11.14 -11.60 3.40
CA LEU A 132 -12.13 -10.66 2.89
C LEU A 132 -12.22 -10.64 1.37
N ILE A 133 -11.17 -11.04 0.64
CA ILE A 133 -11.19 -11.05 -0.82
C ILE A 133 -12.04 -12.23 -1.29
N ASP A 134 -13.07 -11.95 -2.07
CA ASP A 134 -13.99 -12.92 -2.62
C ASP A 134 -13.58 -13.33 -4.04
N ARG A 135 -13.37 -12.36 -4.93
CA ARG A 135 -12.98 -12.59 -6.33
C ARG A 135 -11.93 -11.60 -6.77
N VAL A 136 -11.04 -12.05 -7.65
CA VAL A 136 -10.01 -11.24 -8.29
C VAL A 136 -10.25 -11.21 -9.80
N PHE A 137 -10.06 -10.06 -10.40
CA PHE A 137 -10.18 -9.84 -11.85
C PHE A 137 -8.86 -9.28 -12.37
N LEU A 138 -8.35 -9.87 -13.43
CA LEU A 138 -7.20 -9.38 -14.18
C LEU A 138 -7.61 -9.14 -15.63
N ARG A 139 -7.42 -7.93 -16.11
CA ARG A 139 -7.83 -7.49 -17.44
C ARG A 139 -9.33 -7.71 -17.73
N GLY A 140 -10.17 -7.62 -16.69
CA GLY A 140 -11.60 -7.85 -16.77
C GLY A 140 -12.03 -9.31 -16.70
N GLU A 141 -11.11 -10.26 -16.67
CA GLU A 141 -11.39 -11.69 -16.56
C GLU A 141 -11.25 -12.16 -15.12
N ALA A 142 -12.22 -12.94 -14.64
CA ALA A 142 -12.14 -13.51 -13.31
C ALA A 142 -10.99 -14.54 -13.22
N CYS A 143 -10.12 -14.37 -12.24
CA CYS A 143 -9.10 -15.37 -11.95
C CYS A 143 -9.77 -16.60 -11.35
N GLY A 144 -9.64 -17.76 -12.00
CA GLY A 144 -10.19 -19.02 -11.53
C GLY A 144 -9.48 -19.51 -10.26
N GLY A 145 -10.26 -19.87 -9.24
CA GLY A 145 -9.83 -20.45 -7.98
C GLY A 145 -10.27 -19.58 -6.78
N ALA A 146 -10.77 -20.25 -5.73
CA ALA A 146 -10.98 -19.57 -4.46
C ALA A 146 -9.63 -19.05 -3.95
N VAL A 147 -9.58 -17.79 -3.57
CA VAL A 147 -8.40 -17.23 -2.87
C VAL A 147 -8.24 -18.05 -1.59
N PRO A 148 -7.10 -18.73 -1.35
CA PRO A 148 -6.91 -19.52 -0.14
C PRO A 148 -7.15 -18.67 1.11
N ALA A 149 -7.74 -19.30 2.09
CA ALA A 149 -8.02 -18.67 3.39
C ALA A 149 -6.74 -18.29 4.13
#